data_d41bc2b519ef903a1bb1f9d1307ed264
#
_entry.id   d41bc2b519ef903a1bb1f9d1307ed264
#
_cell.length_a   1.000
_cell.length_b   1.000
_cell.length_c   1.000
_cell.angle_alpha   90.00
_cell.angle_beta   90.00
_cell.angle_gamma   90.00
#
_symmetry.space_group_name_H-M   'P 1'
#
loop_
_entity.id
_entity.type
_entity.pdbx_description
1 polymer ?
#
loop_
_entity_poly.entity_id
_entity_poly.type
_entity_poly.pdbx_seq_one_letter_code
_entity_poly.pdbx_strand_id
1 'polypeptide(L)'
;MKEKSDLSYWNGSLQDVEEVVREVKKGRVYEMRASAGGRPIYRIEYGYSNLPPSKATLSSALGARDYSCYADKSGRDYNRTVFLAGCIHGGEFEGTVAILNLIHLI
;
A
#
# COMPACT_ATOMS: atom_id res chain seq x y z
N MET A 1 7.08 26.47 26.22
CA MET A 1 7.68 25.49 25.29
C MET A 1 6.65 24.40 25.10
N LYS A 2 6.01 24.36 23.94
CA LYS A 2 5.22 23.18 23.63
C LYS A 2 6.21 22.04 23.57
N GLU A 3 6.12 21.09 24.50
CA GLU A 3 6.66 19.77 24.26
C GLU A 3 6.18 19.40 22.86
N LYS A 4 7.12 19.12 21.97
CA LYS A 4 6.80 18.46 20.73
C LYS A 4 6.09 17.21 21.19
N SER A 5 4.78 17.24 21.09
CA SER A 5 3.99 16.12 21.57
C SER A 5 4.59 14.87 20.94
N ASP A 6 4.68 13.79 21.70
CA ASP A 6 5.06 12.46 21.22
C ASP A 6 4.15 11.97 20.08
N LEU A 7 3.31 12.82 19.56
CA LEU A 7 2.41 12.62 18.43
C LEU A 7 3.01 13.04 17.08
N SER A 8 4.34 13.21 16.99
CA SER A 8 5.02 13.49 15.71
C SER A 8 4.83 12.38 14.68
N TYR A 9 4.44 11.19 15.12
CA TYR A 9 4.06 10.07 14.25
C TYR A 9 2.62 10.15 13.74
N TRP A 10 1.79 11.04 14.30
CA TRP A 10 0.39 11.19 13.91
C TRP A 10 0.23 12.10 12.70
N ASN A 11 0.77 11.66 11.58
CA ASN A 11 0.74 12.36 10.31
C ASN A 11 -0.29 11.67 9.40
N GLY A 12 -1.46 12.22 9.27
CA GLY A 12 -2.57 11.62 8.52
C GLY A 12 -3.25 12.58 7.56
N SER A 13 -2.71 13.79 7.38
CA SER A 13 -3.26 14.75 6.42
C SER A 13 -2.89 14.37 4.98
N LEU A 14 -3.63 14.94 4.03
CA LEU A 14 -3.31 14.77 2.61
C LEU A 14 -1.94 15.34 2.25
N GLN A 15 -1.53 16.41 2.92
CA GLN A 15 -0.21 16.98 2.74
C GLN A 15 0.88 16.02 3.27
N ASP A 16 0.65 15.38 4.42
CA ASP A 16 1.57 14.37 4.96
C ASP A 16 1.74 13.21 3.98
N VAL A 17 0.66 12.75 3.34
CA VAL A 17 0.73 11.71 2.31
C VAL A 17 1.64 12.14 1.16
N GLU A 18 1.45 13.35 0.64
CA GLU A 18 2.25 13.87 -0.47
C GLU A 18 3.72 14.03 -0.09
N GLU A 19 4.01 14.50 1.11
CA GLU A 19 5.36 14.66 1.63
C GLU A 19 6.07 13.31 1.76
N VAL A 20 5.42 12.32 2.39
CA VAL A 20 5.98 10.98 2.56
C VAL A 20 6.20 10.30 1.22
N VAL A 21 5.24 10.39 0.30
CA VAL A 21 5.36 9.81 -1.05
C VAL A 21 6.56 10.43 -1.81
N ARG A 22 6.77 11.72 -1.67
CA ARG A 22 7.91 12.43 -2.30
C ARG A 22 9.25 11.99 -1.73
N GLU A 23 9.28 11.60 -0.47
CA GLU A 23 10.50 11.19 0.25
C GLU A 23 10.84 9.71 0.12
N VAL A 24 10.01 8.90 -0.54
CA VAL A 24 10.26 7.46 -0.76
C VAL A 24 11.57 7.28 -1.53
N LYS A 25 12.53 6.58 -0.93
CA LYS A 25 13.86 6.36 -1.49
C LYS A 25 14.05 4.97 -2.07
N LYS A 26 13.54 3.96 -1.38
CA LYS A 26 13.77 2.55 -1.73
C LYS A 26 12.65 1.92 -2.53
N GLY A 27 11.45 2.46 -2.42
CA GLY A 27 10.27 2.00 -3.12
C GLY A 27 10.10 2.62 -4.51
N ARG A 28 9.22 2.05 -5.29
CA ARG A 28 8.75 2.61 -6.56
C ARG A 28 7.38 3.21 -6.34
N VAL A 29 7.24 4.48 -6.67
CA VAL A 29 5.99 5.24 -6.52
C VAL A 29 5.27 5.31 -7.85
N TYR A 30 3.99 4.99 -7.84
CA TYR A 30 3.10 5.13 -8.99
C TYR A 30 1.89 5.97 -8.60
N GLU A 31 1.55 6.91 -9.44
CA GLU A 31 0.26 7.58 -9.40
C GLU A 31 -0.73 6.76 -10.26
N MET A 32 -1.67 6.09 -9.60
CA MET A 32 -2.56 5.14 -10.29
C MET A 32 -3.67 5.86 -11.05
N ARG A 33 -4.43 6.67 -10.34
CA ARG A 33 -5.56 7.46 -10.84
C ARG A 33 -5.87 8.59 -9.88
N ALA A 34 -6.65 9.54 -10.34
CA ALA A 34 -7.24 10.53 -9.46
C ALA A 34 -8.50 9.96 -8.78
N SER A 35 -8.70 10.35 -7.53
CA SER A 35 -9.97 10.14 -6.82
C SER A 35 -11.09 10.98 -7.45
N ALA A 36 -12.33 10.76 -7.03
CA ALA A 36 -13.47 11.57 -7.45
C ALA A 36 -13.28 13.08 -7.19
N GLY A 37 -12.51 13.42 -6.14
CA GLY A 37 -12.15 14.81 -5.81
C GLY A 37 -10.91 15.35 -6.55
N GLY A 38 -10.39 14.62 -7.53
CA GLY A 38 -9.24 15.04 -8.35
C GLY A 38 -7.88 14.87 -7.66
N ARG A 39 -7.80 14.15 -6.55
CA ARG A 39 -6.54 13.93 -5.82
C ARG A 39 -5.88 12.63 -6.27
N PRO A 40 -4.53 12.57 -6.34
CA PRO A 40 -3.85 11.37 -6.76
C PRO A 40 -4.03 10.22 -5.76
N ILE A 41 -4.13 9.00 -6.29
CA ILE A 41 -4.09 7.76 -5.52
C ILE A 41 -2.73 7.13 -5.80
N TYR A 42 -1.94 6.97 -4.76
CA TYR A 42 -0.58 6.44 -4.87
C TYR A 42 -0.53 4.94 -4.60
N ARG A 43 0.36 4.27 -5.34
CA ARG A 43 0.81 2.91 -5.06
C ARG A 43 2.33 2.94 -4.87
N ILE A 44 2.79 2.35 -3.80
CA ILE A 44 4.22 2.22 -3.51
C ILE A 44 4.56 0.74 -3.45
N GLU A 45 5.56 0.34 -4.20
CA GLU A 45 6.02 -1.04 -4.27
C GLU A 45 7.44 -1.15 -3.73
N TYR A 46 7.65 -2.11 -2.84
CA TYR A 46 8.95 -2.49 -2.32
C TYR A 46 9.28 -3.91 -2.72
N GLY A 47 10.55 -4.17 -3.01
CA GLY A 47 11.03 -5.49 -3.38
C GLY A 47 10.74 -5.85 -4.83
N TYR A 48 10.82 -7.14 -5.11
CA TYR A 48 10.62 -7.71 -6.43
C TYR A 48 9.31 -8.47 -6.47
N SER A 49 8.57 -8.28 -7.54
CA SER A 49 7.38 -9.06 -7.82
C SER A 49 7.75 -10.13 -8.86
N ASN A 50 7.96 -11.36 -8.39
CA ASN A 50 8.05 -12.54 -9.23
C ASN A 50 6.74 -13.32 -9.21
N LEU A 51 5.63 -12.61 -9.24
CA LEU A 51 4.32 -13.24 -9.29
C LEU A 51 4.19 -13.95 -10.65
N PRO A 52 3.92 -15.26 -10.65
CA PRO A 52 3.59 -15.95 -11.89
C PRO A 52 2.34 -15.33 -12.49
N PRO A 53 2.17 -15.38 -13.82
CA PRO A 53 0.96 -14.86 -14.44
C PRO A 53 -0.27 -15.52 -13.81
N SER A 54 -1.19 -14.69 -13.33
CA SER A 54 -2.44 -15.19 -12.76
C SER A 54 -3.33 -15.76 -13.86
N LYS A 55 -3.93 -16.92 -13.61
CA LYS A 55 -4.85 -17.59 -14.54
C LYS A 55 -6.29 -17.14 -14.35
N ALA A 56 -6.57 -16.44 -13.26
CA ALA A 56 -7.91 -15.97 -12.89
C ALA A 56 -7.83 -14.66 -12.11
N THR A 57 -8.96 -13.98 -11.96
CA THR A 57 -9.08 -12.84 -11.03
C THR A 57 -9.13 -13.33 -9.60
N LEU A 58 -8.78 -12.48 -8.64
CA LEU A 58 -8.88 -12.80 -7.22
C LEU A 58 -10.31 -13.21 -6.83
N SER A 59 -11.32 -12.50 -7.32
CA SER A 59 -12.72 -12.82 -7.05
C SER A 59 -13.12 -14.20 -7.55
N SER A 60 -12.67 -14.59 -8.74
CA SER A 60 -12.92 -15.92 -9.30
C SER A 60 -12.23 -17.02 -8.49
N ALA A 61 -10.99 -16.80 -8.06
CA ALA A 61 -10.26 -17.76 -7.24
C ALA A 61 -10.90 -17.92 -5.85
N LEU A 62 -11.37 -16.84 -5.25
CA LEU A 62 -12.11 -16.88 -3.98
C LEU A 62 -13.44 -17.63 -4.12
N GLY A 63 -14.20 -17.38 -5.19
CA GLY A 63 -15.47 -18.07 -5.46
C GLY A 63 -15.27 -19.57 -5.70
N ALA A 64 -14.22 -19.97 -6.36
CA ALA A 64 -13.87 -21.38 -6.58
C ALA A 64 -13.23 -22.04 -5.34
N ARG A 65 -12.87 -21.29 -4.32
CA ARG A 65 -12.09 -21.75 -3.15
C ARG A 65 -10.76 -22.39 -3.53
N ASP A 66 -10.21 -21.99 -4.67
CA ASP A 66 -8.96 -22.53 -5.21
C ASP A 66 -8.01 -21.39 -5.57
N TYR A 67 -7.11 -21.09 -4.65
CA TYR A 67 -6.12 -20.03 -4.84
C TYR A 67 -5.05 -20.36 -5.88
N SER A 68 -4.88 -21.63 -6.23
CA SER A 68 -3.92 -22.02 -7.28
C SER A 68 -4.34 -21.50 -8.66
N CYS A 69 -5.63 -21.27 -8.86
CA CYS A 69 -6.14 -20.60 -10.05
C CYS A 69 -5.69 -19.15 -10.17
N TYR A 70 -5.40 -18.50 -9.04
CA TYR A 70 -4.96 -17.11 -9.01
C TYR A 70 -3.44 -16.98 -9.10
N ALA A 71 -2.69 -17.77 -8.33
CA ALA A 71 -1.25 -17.72 -8.30
C ALA A 71 -0.67 -19.10 -7.96
N ASP A 72 0.20 -19.62 -8.84
CA ASP A 72 0.95 -20.83 -8.55
C ASP A 72 2.09 -20.53 -7.58
N LYS A 73 1.99 -21.07 -6.37
CA LYS A 73 2.95 -20.87 -5.29
C LYS A 73 4.03 -21.96 -5.21
N SER A 74 4.02 -22.90 -6.15
CA SER A 74 4.97 -24.01 -6.15
C SER A 74 6.35 -23.65 -6.71
N GLY A 75 6.49 -22.48 -7.35
CA GLY A 75 7.75 -22.00 -7.92
C GLY A 75 8.76 -21.60 -6.83
N ARG A 76 10.06 -21.89 -7.07
CA ARG A 76 11.16 -21.51 -6.16
C ARG A 76 11.29 -20.01 -5.97
N ASP A 77 10.85 -19.22 -6.92
CA ASP A 77 10.97 -17.77 -6.97
C ASP A 77 9.71 -17.06 -6.44
N TYR A 78 8.80 -17.81 -5.81
CA TYR A 78 7.61 -17.23 -5.23
C TYR A 78 7.95 -16.40 -4.00
N ASN A 79 7.74 -15.10 -4.11
CA ASN A 79 7.84 -14.18 -2.98
C ASN A 79 6.46 -13.90 -2.40
N ARG A 80 6.37 -13.93 -1.07
CA ARG A 80 5.14 -13.52 -0.39
C ARG A 80 4.91 -12.04 -0.63
N THR A 81 3.68 -11.69 -0.96
CA THR A 81 3.28 -10.31 -1.15
C THR A 81 2.37 -9.89 0.00
N VAL A 82 2.67 -8.75 0.60
CA VAL A 82 1.79 -8.09 1.57
C VAL A 82 1.20 -6.87 0.89
N PHE A 83 -0.11 -6.78 0.91
CA PHE A 83 -0.86 -5.63 0.42
C PHE A 83 -1.44 -4.85 1.60
N LEU A 84 -1.14 -3.56 1.64
CA LEU A 84 -1.66 -2.64 2.65
C LEU A 84 -2.43 -1.53 1.96
N ALA A 85 -3.60 -1.20 2.47
CA ALA A 85 -4.39 -0.09 1.99
C ALA A 85 -4.85 0.79 3.15
N GLY A 86 -4.81 2.08 2.98
CA GLY A 86 -5.25 3.07 3.95
C GLY A 86 -6.08 4.16 3.30
N CYS A 87 -6.74 4.98 4.12
CA CYS A 87 -7.60 6.07 3.67
C CYS A 87 -8.78 5.63 2.79
N ILE A 88 -9.36 4.48 3.09
CA ILE A 88 -10.54 3.96 2.37
C ILE A 88 -11.77 4.80 2.73
N HIS A 89 -11.93 5.12 4.01
CA HIS A 89 -12.98 5.99 4.51
C HIS A 89 -12.38 7.29 5.02
N GLY A 90 -12.93 8.42 4.62
CA GLY A 90 -12.34 9.75 4.84
C GLY A 90 -12.23 10.21 6.29
N GLY A 91 -12.94 9.57 7.23
CA GLY A 91 -12.89 9.90 8.66
C GLY A 91 -11.98 8.97 9.48
N GLU A 92 -11.37 7.96 8.85
CA GLU A 92 -10.58 6.93 9.52
C GLU A 92 -9.10 7.08 9.13
N PHE A 93 -8.36 7.84 9.93
CA PHE A 93 -6.96 8.20 9.62
C PHE A 93 -5.93 7.19 10.11
N GLU A 94 -6.30 6.30 11.03
CA GLU A 94 -5.38 5.39 11.71
C GLU A 94 -4.61 4.50 10.73
N GLY A 95 -5.30 3.96 9.74
CA GLY A 95 -4.68 3.14 8.71
C GLY A 95 -3.69 3.93 7.86
N THR A 96 -4.01 5.17 7.52
CA THR A 96 -3.11 6.06 6.78
C THR A 96 -1.88 6.38 7.61
N VAL A 97 -2.06 6.77 8.86
CA VAL A 97 -0.95 7.05 9.80
C VAL A 97 -0.03 5.85 9.94
N ALA A 98 -0.59 4.65 10.11
CA ALA A 98 0.19 3.43 10.24
C ALA A 98 1.03 3.15 8.98
N ILE A 99 0.46 3.31 7.79
CA ILE A 99 1.17 3.10 6.52
C ILE A 99 2.27 4.15 6.32
N LEU A 100 2.00 5.41 6.58
CA LEU A 100 3.00 6.47 6.43
C LEU A 100 4.18 6.27 7.38
N ASN A 101 3.93 5.86 8.62
CA ASN A 101 5.00 5.53 9.56
C ASN A 101 5.78 4.29 9.11
N LEU A 102 5.12 3.27 8.57
CA LEU A 102 5.80 2.10 8.03
C LEU A 102 6.74 2.47 6.88
N ILE A 103 6.31 3.35 5.98
CA ILE A 103 7.14 3.85 4.87
C ILE A 103 8.41 4.51 5.39
N HIS A 104 8.35 5.26 6.49
CA HIS A 104 9.52 5.87 7.09
C HIS A 104 10.50 4.86 7.69
N LEU A 105 10.03 3.67 8.07
CA LEU A 105 10.86 2.62 8.66
C LEU A 105 11.60 1.77 7.62
N ILE A 106 11.16 1.77 6.37
CA ILE A 106 11.72 0.98 5.27
C ILE A 106 12.79 1.78 4.53
#